data_e5401566c808fe03cadc4d18fb179a89
#
_entry.id   e5401566c808fe03cadc4d18fb179a89
#
_cell.length_a   1.000
_cell.length_b   1.000
_cell.length_c   1.000
_cell.angle_alpha   90.00
_cell.angle_beta   90.00
_cell.angle_gamma   90.00
#
_symmetry.space_group_name_H-M   'P 1'
#
loop_
_entity.id
_entity.type
_entity.pdbx_description
1 polymer ?
#
loop_
_entity_poly.entity_id
_entity_poly.type
_entity_poly.pdbx_seq_one_letter_code
_entity_poly.pdbx_strand_id
1 'polypeptide(L)'
;MEPVTLITGGSTGIGAATARALLKQGHRVAVTGRDADKLAAFAASAAAGERLLTITGDTSDAHDVASAVRRVVEAWGRLDNVIANAGFSLPGNLESHAPEDMRAMVLTNVLGPALLVRETLPHLRESKGRIVIIGSVAGVRNTPGNLYSVTKWAAHALAENTRLLVGKDGVGVTVVAPGVVDTPFWDERGGTPEAAPVMTAEQVADTIVFAVNQPAGVDINHITMRPTGQVG
;
A
#
# COMPACT_ATOMS: atom_id res chain seq x y z
N MET A 1 -18.12 1.49 16.36
CA MET A 1 -16.70 1.26 16.73
C MET A 1 -15.82 1.93 15.69
N GLU A 2 -14.70 2.51 16.11
CA GLU A 2 -13.73 3.14 15.18
C GLU A 2 -13.04 2.04 14.34
N PRO A 3 -13.08 2.11 13.00
CA PRO A 3 -12.39 1.13 12.17
C PRO A 3 -10.87 1.17 12.37
N VAL A 4 -10.23 0.01 12.32
CA VAL A 4 -8.78 -0.14 12.46
C VAL A 4 -8.15 -0.45 11.11
N THR A 5 -7.15 0.33 10.72
CA THR A 5 -6.47 0.20 9.43
C THR A 5 -4.96 0.04 9.62
N LEU A 6 -4.36 -0.95 8.96
CA LEU A 6 -2.91 -1.14 8.88
C LEU A 6 -2.39 -0.77 7.50
N ILE A 7 -1.35 0.09 7.43
CA ILE A 7 -0.76 0.59 6.19
C ILE A 7 0.74 0.29 6.18
N THR A 8 1.23 -0.45 5.18
CA THR A 8 2.67 -0.61 4.99
C THR A 8 3.26 0.55 4.19
N GLY A 9 4.48 0.99 4.55
CA GLY A 9 5.10 2.18 3.93
C GLY A 9 4.32 3.46 4.23
N GLY A 10 3.78 3.57 5.46
CA GLY A 10 2.87 4.65 5.85
C GLY A 10 3.53 5.93 6.34
N SER A 11 4.86 6.04 6.34
CA SER A 11 5.56 7.24 6.84
C SER A 11 5.74 8.35 5.81
N THR A 12 5.58 8.06 4.51
CA THR A 12 5.78 9.04 3.42
C THR A 12 4.78 8.81 2.27
N GLY A 13 4.72 9.73 1.34
CA GLY A 13 4.00 9.63 0.08
C GLY A 13 2.52 9.22 0.24
N ILE A 14 2.06 8.31 -0.62
CA ILE A 14 0.67 7.84 -0.67
C ILE A 14 0.25 7.23 0.67
N GLY A 15 1.12 6.43 1.32
CA GLY A 15 0.79 5.79 2.59
C GLY A 15 0.56 6.81 3.71
N ALA A 16 1.40 7.85 3.82
CA ALA A 16 1.23 8.91 4.80
C ALA A 16 -0.03 9.76 4.55
N ALA A 17 -0.29 10.11 3.29
CA ALA A 17 -1.51 10.84 2.91
C ALA A 17 -2.77 10.03 3.25
N THR A 18 -2.77 8.73 2.94
CA THR A 18 -3.86 7.81 3.27
C THR A 18 -4.08 7.70 4.78
N ALA A 19 -2.98 7.55 5.54
CA ALA A 19 -3.06 7.50 7.01
C ALA A 19 -3.71 8.77 7.59
N ARG A 20 -3.28 9.96 7.12
CA ARG A 20 -3.89 11.23 7.54
C ARG A 20 -5.38 11.32 7.19
N ALA A 21 -5.75 10.91 5.98
CA ALA A 21 -7.14 10.94 5.52
C ALA A 21 -8.04 10.01 6.37
N LEU A 22 -7.59 8.81 6.68
CA LEU A 22 -8.33 7.86 7.53
C LEU A 22 -8.41 8.33 8.99
N LEU A 23 -7.32 8.89 9.54
CA LEU A 23 -7.34 9.49 10.88
C LEU A 23 -8.35 10.63 11.00
N LYS A 24 -8.48 11.48 9.96
CA LYS A 24 -9.51 12.53 9.91
C LYS A 24 -10.92 11.98 9.89
N GLN A 25 -11.14 10.78 9.37
CA GLN A 25 -12.44 10.09 9.36
C GLN A 25 -12.71 9.27 10.63
N GLY A 26 -11.85 9.36 11.64
CA GLY A 26 -12.04 8.69 12.91
C GLY A 26 -11.53 7.25 12.97
N HIS A 27 -10.74 6.80 11.98
CA HIS A 27 -10.07 5.50 12.07
C HIS A 27 -8.95 5.51 13.12
N ARG A 28 -8.65 4.34 13.66
CA ARG A 28 -7.36 4.03 14.27
C ARG A 28 -6.44 3.51 13.19
N VAL A 29 -5.26 4.05 13.09
CA VAL A 29 -4.34 3.76 11.98
C VAL A 29 -3.00 3.29 12.52
N ALA A 30 -2.55 2.11 12.08
CA ALA A 30 -1.19 1.67 12.25
C ALA A 30 -0.42 1.87 10.94
N VAL A 31 0.79 2.38 11.04
CA VAL A 31 1.69 2.53 9.89
C VAL A 31 3.00 1.79 10.13
N THR A 32 3.49 1.08 9.11
CA THR A 32 4.81 0.45 9.17
C THR A 32 5.80 1.13 8.24
N GLY A 33 7.08 1.01 8.56
CA GLY A 33 8.19 1.48 7.74
C GLY A 33 9.53 1.03 8.31
N ARG A 34 10.57 1.01 7.49
CA ARG A 34 11.93 0.61 7.91
C ARG A 34 12.67 1.68 8.70
N ASP A 35 12.34 2.92 8.41
CA ASP A 35 13.02 4.12 8.95
C ASP A 35 12.25 4.64 10.16
N ALA A 36 12.83 4.45 11.35
CA ALA A 36 12.23 4.87 12.63
C ALA A 36 12.09 6.40 12.72
N ASP A 37 13.05 7.15 12.16
CA ASP A 37 13.03 8.61 12.23
C ASP A 37 11.92 9.18 11.36
N LYS A 38 11.71 8.62 10.15
CA LYS A 38 10.56 9.00 9.30
C LYS A 38 9.23 8.65 9.95
N LEU A 39 9.13 7.52 10.63
CA LEU A 39 7.94 7.14 11.39
C LEU A 39 7.68 8.11 12.55
N ALA A 40 8.71 8.49 13.30
CA ALA A 40 8.61 9.45 14.39
C ALA A 40 8.20 10.84 13.88
N ALA A 41 8.81 11.32 12.79
CA ALA A 41 8.45 12.58 12.15
C ALA A 41 7.00 12.58 11.64
N PHE A 42 6.56 11.47 11.04
CA PHE A 42 5.17 11.30 10.64
C PHE A 42 4.22 11.36 11.83
N ALA A 43 4.51 10.64 12.92
CA ALA A 43 3.69 10.63 14.13
C ALA A 43 3.55 12.02 14.75
N ALA A 44 4.66 12.76 14.87
CA ALA A 44 4.67 14.12 15.37
C ALA A 44 3.80 15.05 14.50
N SER A 45 3.90 14.95 13.18
CA SER A 45 3.14 15.78 12.25
C SER A 45 1.67 15.41 12.12
N ALA A 46 1.32 14.14 12.33
CA ALA A 46 -0.08 13.67 12.29
C ALA A 46 -0.85 14.06 13.56
N ALA A 47 -0.16 14.20 14.68
CA ALA A 47 -0.71 14.63 15.97
C ALA A 47 -2.00 13.88 16.40
N ALA A 48 -2.07 12.57 16.10
CA ALA A 48 -3.30 11.78 16.27
C ALA A 48 -3.40 11.04 17.61
N GLY A 49 -2.41 11.19 18.50
CA GLY A 49 -2.38 10.57 19.83
C GLY A 49 -2.54 9.05 19.76
N GLU A 50 -3.38 8.48 20.61
CA GLU A 50 -3.61 7.04 20.72
C GLU A 50 -4.28 6.38 19.50
N ARG A 51 -4.75 7.18 18.54
CA ARG A 51 -5.32 6.67 17.29
C ARG A 51 -4.28 6.35 16.23
N LEU A 52 -3.00 6.65 16.47
CA LEU A 52 -1.89 6.34 15.57
C LEU A 52 -0.88 5.42 16.25
N LEU A 53 -0.57 4.30 15.61
CA LEU A 53 0.50 3.39 16.01
C LEU A 53 1.57 3.35 14.92
N THR A 54 2.82 3.63 15.27
CA THR A 54 3.95 3.47 14.36
C THR A 54 4.73 2.21 14.70
N ILE A 55 5.11 1.44 13.69
CA ILE A 55 5.78 0.15 13.86
C ILE A 55 6.96 0.09 12.89
N THR A 56 8.17 0.01 13.42
CA THR A 56 9.36 -0.22 12.60
C THR A 56 9.39 -1.69 12.17
N GLY A 57 9.63 -1.94 10.88
CA GLY A 57 9.73 -3.28 10.32
C GLY A 57 9.86 -3.28 8.81
N ASP A 58 10.38 -4.37 8.26
CA ASP A 58 10.50 -4.60 6.83
C ASP A 58 9.31 -5.44 6.33
N THR A 59 8.58 -4.91 5.36
CA THR A 59 7.44 -5.63 4.75
C THR A 59 7.84 -6.91 4.02
N SER A 60 9.11 -7.08 3.67
CA SER A 60 9.64 -8.30 3.05
C SER A 60 10.05 -9.38 4.06
N ASP A 61 10.04 -9.07 5.35
CA ASP A 61 10.33 -10.01 6.43
C ASP A 61 9.04 -10.54 7.07
N ALA A 62 8.88 -11.87 7.08
CA ALA A 62 7.67 -12.52 7.58
C ALA A 62 7.45 -12.31 9.08
N HIS A 63 8.54 -12.25 9.87
CA HIS A 63 8.47 -12.03 11.32
C HIS A 63 8.02 -10.60 11.62
N ASP A 64 8.56 -9.60 10.89
CA ASP A 64 8.20 -8.19 11.07
C ASP A 64 6.74 -7.95 10.70
N VAL A 65 6.26 -8.55 9.60
CA VAL A 65 4.86 -8.46 9.18
C VAL A 65 3.94 -9.10 10.23
N ALA A 66 4.24 -10.32 10.68
CA ALA A 66 3.46 -11.00 11.73
C ALA A 66 3.46 -10.20 13.04
N SER A 67 4.61 -9.63 13.43
CA SER A 67 4.74 -8.78 14.61
C SER A 67 3.90 -7.51 14.49
N ALA A 68 3.89 -6.86 13.32
CA ALA A 68 3.09 -5.67 13.08
C ALA A 68 1.59 -5.96 13.23
N VAL A 69 1.09 -7.03 12.61
CA VAL A 69 -0.33 -7.43 12.72
C VAL A 69 -0.70 -7.74 14.18
N ARG A 70 0.13 -8.53 14.88
CA ARG A 70 -0.09 -8.84 16.30
C ARG A 70 -0.19 -7.57 17.15
N ARG A 71 0.74 -6.62 17.01
CA ARG A 71 0.75 -5.36 17.76
C ARG A 71 -0.51 -4.53 17.52
N VAL A 72 -1.03 -4.51 16.28
CA VAL A 72 -2.29 -3.82 15.95
C VAL A 72 -3.47 -4.46 16.67
N VAL A 73 -3.54 -5.79 16.65
CA VAL A 73 -4.63 -6.54 17.30
C VAL A 73 -4.53 -6.44 18.83
N GLU A 74 -3.34 -6.49 19.40
CA GLU A 74 -3.11 -6.28 20.84
C GLU A 74 -3.52 -4.86 21.28
N ALA A 75 -3.22 -3.84 20.48
CA ALA A 75 -3.55 -2.46 20.81
C ALA A 75 -5.06 -2.14 20.72
N TRP A 76 -5.77 -2.72 19.75
CA TRP A 76 -7.13 -2.28 19.43
C TRP A 76 -8.17 -3.40 19.29
N GLY A 77 -7.79 -4.67 19.46
CA GLY A 77 -8.67 -5.84 19.50
C GLY A 77 -9.26 -6.27 18.15
N ARG A 78 -8.92 -5.57 17.05
CA ARG A 78 -9.49 -5.83 15.71
C ARG A 78 -8.61 -5.31 14.60
N LEU A 79 -8.91 -5.75 13.37
CA LEU A 79 -8.35 -5.18 12.13
C LEU A 79 -9.45 -5.20 11.07
N ASP A 80 -9.75 -4.03 10.50
CA ASP A 80 -10.82 -3.86 9.51
C ASP A 80 -10.30 -3.63 8.11
N ASN A 81 -9.20 -2.90 7.97
CA ASN A 81 -8.64 -2.60 6.67
C ASN A 81 -7.13 -2.81 6.65
N VAL A 82 -6.66 -3.25 5.50
CA VAL A 82 -5.23 -3.40 5.24
C VAL A 82 -4.87 -2.72 3.92
N ILE A 83 -3.80 -1.94 3.93
CA ILE A 83 -3.30 -1.25 2.75
C ILE A 83 -1.86 -1.67 2.50
N ALA A 84 -1.66 -2.54 1.51
CA ALA A 84 -0.35 -2.97 1.03
C ALA A 84 0.21 -1.88 0.10
N ASN A 85 0.83 -0.86 0.71
CA ASN A 85 1.33 0.31 0.00
C ASN A 85 2.86 0.30 -0.18
N ALA A 86 3.61 -0.33 0.72
CA ALA A 86 5.07 -0.39 0.62
C ALA A 86 5.53 -0.91 -0.75
N GLY A 87 6.46 -0.21 -1.36
CA GLY A 87 7.02 -0.58 -2.65
C GLY A 87 7.98 0.48 -3.15
N PHE A 88 8.90 0.09 -4.02
CA PHE A 88 9.86 0.99 -4.62
C PHE A 88 10.22 0.55 -6.04
N SER A 89 10.91 1.43 -6.75
CA SER A 89 11.48 1.18 -8.07
C SER A 89 12.85 1.82 -8.15
N LEU A 90 13.76 1.20 -8.86
CA LEU A 90 15.09 1.73 -9.13
C LEU A 90 15.21 2.17 -10.59
N PRO A 91 16.10 3.14 -10.91
CA PRO A 91 16.43 3.49 -12.27
C PRO A 91 17.16 2.31 -12.94
N GLY A 92 16.90 2.07 -14.24
CA GLY A 92 17.52 0.99 -15.00
C GLY A 92 16.52 -0.02 -15.56
N ASN A 93 17.06 -1.15 -16.00
CA ASN A 93 16.32 -2.25 -16.62
C ASN A 93 16.95 -3.61 -16.27
N LEU A 94 16.46 -4.71 -16.85
CA LEU A 94 16.96 -6.07 -16.60
C LEU A 94 18.45 -6.26 -16.93
N GLU A 95 19.03 -5.43 -17.80
CA GLU A 95 20.45 -5.53 -18.18
C GLU A 95 21.34 -4.77 -17.20
N SER A 96 20.83 -3.71 -16.56
CA SER A 96 21.62 -2.77 -15.73
C SER A 96 21.41 -2.93 -14.23
N HIS A 97 20.33 -3.57 -13.76
CA HIS A 97 20.13 -3.77 -12.33
C HIS A 97 21.09 -4.82 -11.76
N ALA A 98 21.65 -4.55 -10.59
CA ALA A 98 22.35 -5.57 -9.81
C ALA A 98 21.35 -6.67 -9.34
N PRO A 99 21.76 -7.94 -9.25
CA PRO A 99 20.90 -9.02 -8.76
C PRO A 99 20.28 -8.76 -7.39
N GLU A 100 21.02 -8.11 -6.50
CA GLU A 100 20.57 -7.73 -5.15
C GLU A 100 19.42 -6.73 -5.20
N ASP A 101 19.47 -5.76 -6.10
CA ASP A 101 18.43 -4.76 -6.33
C ASP A 101 17.16 -5.41 -6.90
N MET A 102 17.33 -6.31 -7.86
CA MET A 102 16.22 -7.11 -8.41
C MET A 102 15.53 -7.91 -7.32
N ARG A 103 16.33 -8.59 -6.48
CA ARG A 103 15.83 -9.38 -5.35
C ARG A 103 15.06 -8.49 -4.38
N ALA A 104 15.63 -7.37 -3.95
CA ALA A 104 15.00 -6.45 -3.01
C ALA A 104 13.66 -5.92 -3.55
N MET A 105 13.60 -5.55 -4.84
CA MET A 105 12.37 -5.08 -5.48
C MET A 105 11.29 -6.17 -5.52
N VAL A 106 11.62 -7.41 -5.85
CA VAL A 106 10.67 -8.54 -5.86
C VAL A 106 10.19 -8.86 -4.44
N LEU A 107 11.10 -8.91 -3.46
CA LEU A 107 10.75 -9.19 -2.07
C LEU A 107 9.82 -8.11 -1.50
N THR A 108 10.10 -6.84 -1.72
CA THR A 108 9.26 -5.75 -1.21
C THR A 108 7.93 -5.63 -1.96
N ASN A 109 7.96 -5.64 -3.31
CA ASN A 109 6.77 -5.31 -4.10
C ASN A 109 5.82 -6.50 -4.32
N VAL A 110 6.32 -7.75 -4.18
CA VAL A 110 5.54 -8.97 -4.45
C VAL A 110 5.36 -9.80 -3.19
N LEU A 111 6.46 -10.20 -2.54
CA LEU A 111 6.37 -11.03 -1.34
C LEU A 111 5.75 -10.26 -0.18
N GLY A 112 6.13 -9.01 0.04
CA GLY A 112 5.61 -8.17 1.12
C GLY A 112 4.09 -8.09 1.17
N PRO A 113 3.41 -7.69 0.09
CA PRO A 113 1.95 -7.74 0.02
C PRO A 113 1.35 -9.13 0.27
N ALA A 114 1.99 -10.20 -0.21
CA ALA A 114 1.51 -11.56 0.00
C ALA A 114 1.62 -11.99 1.48
N LEU A 115 2.72 -11.64 2.16
CA LEU A 115 2.89 -11.86 3.60
C LEU A 115 1.84 -11.08 4.40
N LEU A 116 1.62 -9.81 4.06
CA LEU A 116 0.62 -8.98 4.72
C LEU A 116 -0.78 -9.56 4.58
N VAL A 117 -1.17 -9.96 3.37
CA VAL A 117 -2.45 -10.64 3.12
C VAL A 117 -2.57 -11.89 4.00
N ARG A 118 -1.57 -12.78 3.97
CA ARG A 118 -1.56 -14.01 4.76
C ARG A 118 -1.81 -13.75 6.24
N GLU A 119 -1.08 -12.82 6.85
CA GLU A 119 -1.14 -12.57 8.29
C GLU A 119 -2.44 -11.86 8.71
N THR A 120 -3.07 -11.10 7.80
CA THR A 120 -4.26 -10.31 8.13
C THR A 120 -5.57 -11.03 7.84
N LEU A 121 -5.59 -12.04 6.98
CA LEU A 121 -6.82 -12.76 6.58
C LEU A 121 -7.69 -13.26 7.73
N PRO A 122 -7.15 -13.86 8.83
CA PRO A 122 -8.01 -14.29 9.94
C PRO A 122 -8.84 -13.15 10.51
N HIS A 123 -8.22 -12.00 10.75
CA HIS A 123 -8.86 -10.81 11.33
C HIS A 123 -9.83 -10.14 10.36
N LEU A 124 -9.48 -10.08 9.08
CA LEU A 124 -10.33 -9.50 8.04
C LEU A 124 -11.58 -10.36 7.76
N ARG A 125 -11.51 -11.67 7.93
CA ARG A 125 -12.69 -12.55 7.88
C ARG A 125 -13.67 -12.27 9.01
N GLU A 126 -13.15 -12.05 10.23
CA GLU A 126 -13.97 -11.71 11.39
C GLU A 126 -14.66 -10.36 11.23
N SER A 127 -13.94 -9.35 10.74
CA SER A 127 -14.45 -7.99 10.55
C SER A 127 -15.25 -7.80 9.24
N LYS A 128 -15.20 -8.77 8.30
CA LYS A 128 -15.63 -8.62 6.90
C LYS A 128 -14.98 -7.39 6.27
N GLY A 129 -13.68 -7.29 6.48
CA GLY A 129 -12.88 -6.10 6.21
C GLY A 129 -12.47 -5.94 4.75
N ARG A 130 -11.47 -5.08 4.52
CA ARG A 130 -11.02 -4.75 3.17
C ARG A 130 -9.51 -4.78 3.04
N ILE A 131 -9.08 -5.20 1.86
CA ILE A 131 -7.68 -5.20 1.43
C ILE A 131 -7.54 -4.24 0.26
N VAL A 132 -6.62 -3.29 0.36
CA VAL A 132 -6.21 -2.46 -0.77
C VAL A 132 -4.76 -2.75 -1.09
N ILE A 133 -4.47 -3.09 -2.34
CA ILE A 133 -3.11 -3.28 -2.84
C ILE A 133 -2.78 -2.12 -3.77
N ILE A 134 -1.68 -1.43 -3.49
CA ILE A 134 -1.23 -0.34 -4.36
C ILE A 134 -0.48 -0.93 -5.57
N GLY A 135 -1.20 -0.99 -6.67
CA GLY A 135 -0.71 -1.34 -7.98
C GLY A 135 0.08 -0.20 -8.63
N SER A 136 -0.05 -0.10 -9.93
CA SER A 136 0.44 1.00 -10.77
C SER A 136 -0.13 0.86 -12.17
N VAL A 137 -0.19 1.92 -12.95
CA VAL A 137 -0.37 1.83 -14.41
C VAL A 137 0.70 0.95 -15.07
N ALA A 138 1.88 0.81 -14.46
CA ALA A 138 2.91 -0.13 -14.86
C ALA A 138 2.51 -1.60 -14.70
N GLY A 139 1.46 -1.91 -13.93
CA GLY A 139 0.89 -3.25 -13.76
C GLY A 139 -0.20 -3.60 -14.77
N VAL A 140 -0.54 -2.70 -15.70
CA VAL A 140 -1.49 -2.94 -16.81
C VAL A 140 -0.87 -2.59 -18.17
N ARG A 141 0.41 -2.24 -18.18
CA ARG A 141 1.15 -1.86 -19.38
C ARG A 141 2.56 -2.46 -19.35
N ASN A 142 2.97 -3.05 -20.45
CA ASN A 142 4.31 -3.57 -20.60
C ASN A 142 5.30 -2.45 -20.95
N THR A 143 6.47 -2.49 -20.31
CA THR A 143 7.59 -1.60 -20.61
C THR A 143 8.83 -2.47 -20.80
N PRO A 144 9.54 -2.39 -21.94
CA PRO A 144 10.68 -3.24 -22.24
C PRO A 144 11.73 -3.23 -21.12
N GLY A 145 12.10 -4.43 -20.63
CA GLY A 145 13.14 -4.61 -19.62
C GLY A 145 12.82 -4.03 -18.22
N ASN A 146 11.59 -3.61 -17.94
CA ASN A 146 11.25 -2.95 -16.68
C ASN A 146 10.78 -3.97 -15.63
N LEU A 147 11.66 -4.30 -14.69
CA LEU A 147 11.33 -5.23 -13.59
C LEU A 147 10.25 -4.66 -12.65
N TYR A 148 10.22 -3.35 -12.41
CA TYR A 148 9.14 -2.75 -11.63
C TYR A 148 7.77 -3.03 -12.24
N SER A 149 7.64 -2.91 -13.57
CA SER A 149 6.39 -3.28 -14.27
C SER A 149 6.01 -4.73 -13.97
N VAL A 150 6.96 -5.67 -14.03
CA VAL A 150 6.71 -7.09 -13.69
C VAL A 150 6.19 -7.24 -12.26
N THR A 151 6.80 -6.54 -11.28
CA THR A 151 6.33 -6.61 -9.88
C THR A 151 4.92 -6.02 -9.72
N LYS A 152 4.55 -5.00 -10.49
CA LYS A 152 3.21 -4.41 -10.42
C LYS A 152 2.16 -5.26 -11.13
N TRP A 153 2.49 -5.97 -12.20
CA TRP A 153 1.65 -7.03 -12.75
C TRP A 153 1.39 -8.14 -11.71
N ALA A 154 2.42 -8.56 -10.99
CA ALA A 154 2.28 -9.53 -9.91
C ALA A 154 1.37 -9.03 -8.78
N ALA A 155 1.45 -7.74 -8.40
CA ALA A 155 0.57 -7.14 -7.39
C ALA A 155 -0.91 -7.15 -7.84
N HIS A 156 -1.19 -6.88 -9.12
CA HIS A 156 -2.55 -6.98 -9.67
C HIS A 156 -3.05 -8.44 -9.66
N ALA A 157 -2.21 -9.38 -10.06
CA ALA A 157 -2.55 -10.81 -10.03
C ALA A 157 -2.78 -11.29 -8.58
N LEU A 158 -1.95 -10.84 -7.62
CA LEU A 158 -2.13 -11.16 -6.20
C LEU A 158 -3.49 -10.69 -5.68
N ALA A 159 -3.88 -9.46 -6.01
CA ALA A 159 -5.18 -8.93 -5.60
C ALA A 159 -6.35 -9.77 -6.12
N GLU A 160 -6.34 -10.09 -7.41
CA GLU A 160 -7.42 -10.90 -8.02
C GLU A 160 -7.47 -12.31 -7.43
N ASN A 161 -6.32 -12.98 -7.26
CA ASN A 161 -6.28 -14.30 -6.62
C ASN A 161 -6.71 -14.25 -5.15
N THR A 162 -6.38 -13.17 -4.43
CA THR A 162 -6.87 -12.97 -3.06
C THR A 162 -8.38 -12.76 -3.05
N ARG A 163 -8.93 -11.94 -3.95
CA ARG A 163 -10.36 -11.70 -4.08
C ARG A 163 -11.13 -13.01 -4.32
N LEU A 164 -10.65 -13.85 -5.22
CA LEU A 164 -11.26 -15.17 -5.49
C LEU A 164 -11.21 -16.08 -4.25
N LEU A 165 -10.16 -15.99 -3.45
CA LEU A 165 -10.00 -16.79 -2.23
C LEU A 165 -10.99 -16.36 -1.13
N VAL A 166 -11.20 -15.04 -0.94
CA VAL A 166 -11.88 -14.49 0.25
C VAL A 166 -13.26 -13.89 -0.03
N GLY A 167 -13.68 -13.79 -1.28
CA GLY A 167 -14.95 -13.13 -1.63
C GLY A 167 -16.17 -13.75 -0.94
N LYS A 168 -16.18 -15.06 -0.71
CA LYS A 168 -17.24 -15.76 0.01
C LYS A 168 -17.26 -15.45 1.52
N ASP A 169 -16.13 -14.98 2.04
CA ASP A 169 -16.00 -14.62 3.46
C ASP A 169 -16.48 -13.18 3.73
N GLY A 170 -16.86 -12.44 2.66
CA GLY A 170 -17.29 -11.05 2.75
C GLY A 170 -16.14 -10.04 2.82
N VAL A 171 -14.92 -10.46 2.55
CA VAL A 171 -13.74 -9.58 2.50
C VAL A 171 -13.61 -8.98 1.10
N GLY A 172 -13.59 -7.63 1.02
CA GLY A 172 -13.37 -6.92 -0.25
C GLY A 172 -11.90 -6.76 -0.57
N VAL A 173 -11.54 -6.82 -1.87
CA VAL A 173 -10.16 -6.67 -2.33
C VAL A 173 -10.08 -5.72 -3.52
N THR A 174 -9.36 -4.62 -3.35
CA THR A 174 -9.21 -3.56 -4.37
C THR A 174 -7.75 -3.37 -4.78
N VAL A 175 -7.48 -3.29 -6.08
CA VAL A 175 -6.25 -2.67 -6.59
C VAL A 175 -6.50 -1.21 -6.88
N VAL A 176 -5.68 -0.33 -6.31
CA VAL A 176 -5.58 1.07 -6.74
C VAL A 176 -4.28 1.21 -7.53
N ALA A 177 -4.40 1.55 -8.82
CA ALA A 177 -3.31 1.58 -9.79
C ALA A 177 -3.05 3.04 -10.27
N PRO A 178 -2.25 3.82 -9.53
CA PRO A 178 -1.96 5.20 -9.90
C PRO A 178 -0.95 5.30 -11.06
N GLY A 179 -1.05 6.39 -11.83
CA GLY A 179 -0.03 6.90 -12.72
C GLY A 179 1.09 7.63 -11.95
N VAL A 180 1.61 8.72 -12.51
CA VAL A 180 2.66 9.50 -11.86
C VAL A 180 2.09 10.29 -10.68
N VAL A 181 2.69 10.08 -9.50
CA VAL A 181 2.31 10.75 -8.25
C VAL A 181 3.56 11.45 -7.69
N ASP A 182 3.42 12.71 -7.31
CA ASP A 182 4.51 13.46 -6.69
C ASP A 182 4.75 12.98 -5.25
N THR A 183 5.81 12.22 -5.05
CA THR A 183 6.16 11.58 -3.79
C THR A 183 7.66 11.27 -3.74
N PRO A 184 8.24 11.00 -2.55
CA PRO A 184 9.63 10.54 -2.41
C PRO A 184 9.98 9.23 -3.14
N PHE A 185 8.99 8.55 -3.74
CA PHE A 185 9.23 7.40 -4.62
C PHE A 185 10.18 7.72 -5.78
N TRP A 186 10.26 8.97 -6.19
CA TRP A 186 11.07 9.42 -7.31
C TRP A 186 12.48 9.89 -6.91
N ASP A 187 12.79 10.03 -5.61
CA ASP A 187 14.06 10.58 -5.14
C ASP A 187 15.27 9.80 -5.71
N GLU A 188 15.23 8.47 -5.66
CA GLU A 188 16.31 7.61 -6.19
C GLU A 188 16.30 7.54 -7.73
N ARG A 189 15.31 8.13 -8.39
CA ARG A 189 15.16 8.17 -9.84
C ARG A 189 15.48 9.54 -10.46
N GLY A 190 16.03 10.45 -9.66
CA GLY A 190 16.37 11.80 -10.10
C GLY A 190 15.24 12.82 -9.99
N GLY A 191 14.21 12.52 -9.18
CA GLY A 191 13.07 13.39 -8.96
C GLY A 191 11.85 13.03 -9.80
N THR A 192 10.73 13.67 -9.48
CA THR A 192 9.48 13.53 -10.25
C THR A 192 9.68 14.03 -11.68
N PRO A 193 9.20 13.31 -12.72
CA PRO A 193 9.41 13.72 -14.11
C PRO A 193 8.83 15.13 -14.39
N GLU A 194 9.69 16.10 -14.70
CA GLU A 194 9.29 17.50 -14.89
C GLU A 194 8.29 17.73 -16.04
N ALA A 195 8.39 16.92 -17.09
CA ALA A 195 7.55 17.06 -18.29
C ALA A 195 6.22 16.28 -18.22
N ALA A 196 5.97 15.54 -17.14
CA ALA A 196 4.75 14.75 -16.99
C ALA A 196 3.75 15.45 -16.05
N PRO A 197 2.45 15.46 -16.38
CA PRO A 197 1.45 15.82 -15.39
C PRO A 197 1.51 14.84 -14.23
N VAL A 198 1.35 15.34 -13.00
CA VAL A 198 1.46 14.54 -11.77
C VAL A 198 0.19 14.66 -10.93
N MET A 199 -0.13 13.61 -10.18
CA MET A 199 -1.12 13.67 -9.11
C MET A 199 -0.42 13.92 -7.79
N THR A 200 -1.15 14.44 -6.82
CA THR A 200 -0.66 14.50 -5.42
C THR A 200 -0.92 13.17 -4.71
N ALA A 201 -0.21 12.94 -3.62
CA ALA A 201 -0.44 11.78 -2.77
C ALA A 201 -1.86 11.78 -2.17
N GLU A 202 -2.42 12.96 -1.87
CA GLU A 202 -3.76 13.15 -1.34
C GLU A 202 -4.84 12.70 -2.32
N GLN A 203 -4.69 13.01 -3.62
CA GLN A 203 -5.63 12.56 -4.65
C GLN A 203 -5.71 11.04 -4.76
N VAL A 204 -4.58 10.36 -4.56
CA VAL A 204 -4.56 8.89 -4.52
C VAL A 204 -5.14 8.39 -3.20
N ALA A 205 -4.84 9.05 -2.08
CA ALA A 205 -5.39 8.72 -0.76
C ALA A 205 -6.92 8.80 -0.75
N ASP A 206 -7.53 9.82 -1.36
CA ASP A 206 -8.99 9.95 -1.46
C ASP A 206 -9.61 8.73 -2.18
N THR A 207 -8.95 8.22 -3.22
CA THR A 207 -9.39 7.02 -3.93
C THR A 207 -9.29 5.76 -3.06
N ILE A 208 -8.21 5.63 -2.27
CA ILE A 208 -8.04 4.53 -1.32
C ILE A 208 -9.13 4.59 -0.24
N VAL A 209 -9.36 5.76 0.33
CA VAL A 209 -10.40 6.01 1.33
C VAL A 209 -11.80 5.68 0.75
N PHE A 210 -12.08 6.08 -0.49
CA PHE A 210 -13.30 5.68 -1.17
C PHE A 210 -13.44 4.16 -1.26
N ALA A 211 -12.39 3.42 -1.61
CA ALA A 211 -12.41 1.97 -1.72
C ALA A 211 -12.67 1.28 -0.38
N VAL A 212 -12.03 1.73 0.71
CA VAL A 212 -12.23 1.11 2.04
C VAL A 212 -13.58 1.42 2.68
N ASN A 213 -14.23 2.52 2.28
CA ASN A 213 -15.50 2.97 2.84
C ASN A 213 -16.73 2.44 2.07
N GLN A 214 -16.56 1.52 1.14
CA GLN A 214 -17.70 0.94 0.44
C GLN A 214 -18.59 0.15 1.41
N PRO A 215 -19.91 0.18 1.23
CA PRO A 215 -20.83 -0.57 2.09
C PRO A 215 -20.61 -2.08 1.96
N ALA A 216 -21.08 -2.83 2.95
CA ALA A 216 -21.06 -4.29 2.90
C ALA A 216 -21.78 -4.79 1.62
N GLY A 217 -21.21 -5.81 0.98
CA GLY A 217 -21.75 -6.37 -0.26
C GLY A 217 -21.31 -5.67 -1.55
N VAL A 218 -20.57 -4.55 -1.46
CA VAL A 218 -19.93 -3.91 -2.61
C VAL A 218 -18.44 -4.18 -2.58
N ASP A 219 -17.91 -4.71 -3.67
CA ASP A 219 -16.47 -4.95 -3.86
C ASP A 219 -15.99 -4.23 -5.12
N ILE A 220 -15.11 -3.25 -4.93
CA ILE A 220 -14.46 -2.55 -6.05
C ILE A 220 -13.15 -3.27 -6.31
N ASN A 221 -13.04 -3.90 -7.47
CA ASN A 221 -11.89 -4.76 -7.73
C ASN A 221 -10.68 -4.00 -8.25
N HIS A 222 -10.89 -2.98 -9.08
CA HIS A 222 -9.79 -2.28 -9.73
C HIS A 222 -10.12 -0.81 -10.03
N ILE A 223 -9.24 0.09 -9.60
CA ILE A 223 -9.31 1.52 -9.93
C ILE A 223 -7.98 1.92 -10.55
N THR A 224 -7.99 2.29 -11.83
CA THR A 224 -6.84 2.91 -12.49
C THR A 224 -7.06 4.40 -12.57
N MET A 225 -6.08 5.17 -12.12
CA MET A 225 -6.12 6.63 -12.15
C MET A 225 -4.82 7.21 -12.71
N ARG A 226 -4.95 8.28 -13.48
CA ARG A 226 -3.82 9.00 -14.09
C ARG A 226 -4.02 10.49 -13.94
N PRO A 227 -2.93 11.27 -13.90
CA PRO A 227 -3.04 12.71 -14.15
C PRO A 227 -3.65 12.93 -15.54
N THR A 228 -4.53 13.90 -15.67
CA THR A 228 -5.08 14.28 -16.99
C THR A 228 -3.92 14.68 -17.90
N GLY A 229 -3.84 14.08 -19.09
CA GLY A 229 -2.74 14.30 -20.04
C GLY A 229 -1.61 13.27 -19.97
N GLN A 230 -1.58 12.38 -18.99
CA GLN A 230 -0.68 11.24 -19.04
C GLN A 230 -1.17 10.23 -20.10
N VAL A 231 -0.52 10.21 -21.24
CA VAL A 231 -0.75 9.26 -22.33
C VAL A 231 0.23 8.09 -22.19
N GLY A 232 -0.22 6.96 -21.76
CA GLY A 232 0.59 5.74 -21.66
C GLY A 232 0.97 5.29 -20.28
#